data_95e37375579f6e384af639cdd85c01bd
#
_entry.id   95e37375579f6e384af639cdd85c01bd
#
_cell.length_a   1.000
_cell.length_b   1.000
_cell.length_c   1.000
_cell.angle_alpha   90.00
_cell.angle_beta   90.00
_cell.angle_gamma   90.00
#
_symmetry.space_group_name_H-M   'P 1'
#
loop_
_entity.id
_entity.type
_entity.pdbx_description
1 polymer ?
#
loop_
_entity_poly.entity_id
_entity_poly.type
_entity_poly.pdbx_seq_one_letter_code
_entity_poly.pdbx_strand_id
1 'polypeptide(L)'
;RHRDSVSSFSAFLGEKICSLRLRESEGHCGPLAFAALERHLGAVERSGGAVVCYENCSGIKAARCFVDTEREDMAEAIADAYLNIGCSGMSPNTRRMENLPELIREFGAEGVIDVTLQTCTTYMIETRAIRKLCEGLNIPYMSLETDYSQEDAGQIDTRISAFIETLC
;
A
#
# COMPACT_ATOMS: atom_id res chain seq x y z
N ARG A 1 0.63 21.10 -7.67
CA ARG A 1 1.62 20.74 -8.73
C ARG A 1 1.87 19.23 -8.88
N HIS A 2 1.47 18.40 -7.92
CA HIS A 2 1.61 16.93 -8.02
C HIS A 2 0.42 16.23 -8.68
N ARG A 3 -0.75 16.87 -8.74
CA ARG A 3 -1.94 16.33 -9.42
C ARG A 3 -1.76 16.22 -10.95
N ASP A 4 -1.01 17.15 -11.54
CA ASP A 4 -0.86 17.20 -13.00
C ASP A 4 0.09 16.13 -13.56
N SER A 5 0.95 15.53 -12.72
CA SER A 5 1.89 14.50 -13.16
C SER A 5 1.25 13.10 -13.25
N VAL A 6 0.25 12.81 -12.41
CA VAL A 6 -0.47 11.53 -12.43
C VAL A 6 -1.47 11.48 -13.58
N SER A 7 -2.17 12.60 -13.84
CA SER A 7 -3.10 12.71 -14.97
C SER A 7 -2.39 12.65 -16.35
N SER A 8 -1.14 13.12 -16.43
CA SER A 8 -0.35 13.04 -17.67
C SER A 8 0.18 11.64 -17.95
N PHE A 9 0.39 10.80 -16.92
CA PHE A 9 0.82 9.42 -17.12
C PHE A 9 -0.32 8.53 -17.63
N SER A 10 -1.56 8.78 -17.17
CA SER A 10 -2.74 8.04 -17.64
C SER A 10 -3.10 8.36 -19.09
N ALA A 11 -2.80 9.58 -19.56
CA ALA A 11 -3.07 10.01 -20.94
C ALA A 11 -2.11 9.39 -21.97
N PHE A 12 -0.96 8.85 -21.53
CA PHE A 12 0.08 8.35 -22.43
C PHE A 12 -0.11 6.89 -22.87
N LEU A 13 -0.89 6.09 -22.14
CA LEU A 13 -1.02 4.66 -22.42
C LEU A 13 -2.34 4.22 -23.07
N GLY A 14 -3.32 5.10 -23.28
CA GLY A 14 -4.51 4.86 -24.10
C GLY A 14 -5.38 3.65 -23.73
N GLU A 15 -5.08 2.94 -22.64
CA GLU A 15 -5.77 1.76 -22.16
C GLU A 15 -6.35 2.01 -20.76
N LYS A 16 -7.42 1.28 -20.43
CA LYS A 16 -8.04 1.35 -19.10
C LYS A 16 -7.00 0.98 -18.04
N ILE A 17 -6.51 1.98 -17.32
CA ILE A 17 -5.58 1.79 -16.21
C ILE A 17 -6.41 1.47 -14.97
N CYS A 18 -6.38 0.20 -14.55
CA CYS A 18 -6.88 -0.20 -13.25
C CYS A 18 -5.91 0.33 -12.19
N SER A 19 -6.34 1.30 -11.40
CA SER A 19 -5.52 1.86 -10.33
C SER A 19 -5.49 0.91 -9.16
N LEU A 20 -4.35 0.30 -8.89
CA LEU A 20 -4.14 -0.65 -7.80
C LEU A 20 -3.30 -0.04 -6.69
N ARG A 21 -3.52 -0.54 -5.49
CA ARG A 21 -2.68 -0.23 -4.35
C ARG A 21 -2.01 -1.49 -3.85
N LEU A 22 -0.68 -1.48 -3.82
CA LEU A 22 0.10 -2.48 -3.12
C LEU A 22 0.42 -2.00 -1.71
N ARG A 23 0.22 -2.89 -0.76
CA ARG A 23 0.68 -2.75 0.60
C ARG A 23 1.63 -3.90 0.89
N GLU A 24 2.86 -3.59 1.22
CA GLU A 24 3.85 -4.55 1.65
C GLU A 24 4.12 -4.42 3.15
N SER A 25 4.18 -5.55 3.82
CA SER A 25 4.61 -5.61 5.22
C SER A 25 6.13 -5.72 5.25
N GLU A 26 6.79 -4.62 5.52
CA GLU A 26 8.24 -4.66 5.75
C GLU A 26 8.54 -5.00 7.20
N GLY A 27 8.90 -6.25 7.43
CA GLY A 27 9.50 -6.65 8.71
C GLY A 27 10.94 -6.21 8.87
N HIS A 28 11.66 -5.88 7.79
CA HIS A 28 13.05 -5.41 7.80
C HIS A 28 13.35 -4.59 6.56
N CYS A 29 13.77 -3.35 6.73
CA CYS A 29 14.30 -2.51 5.67
C CYS A 29 15.65 -3.05 5.19
N GLY A 30 15.64 -3.88 4.17
CA GLY A 30 16.86 -4.42 3.55
C GLY A 30 16.68 -4.57 2.03
N PRO A 31 17.78 -4.77 1.29
CA PRO A 31 17.75 -4.91 -0.18
C PRO A 31 16.84 -6.05 -0.66
N LEU A 32 16.52 -7.03 0.20
CA LEU A 32 15.63 -8.13 -0.11
C LEU A 32 14.15 -7.72 -0.14
N ALA A 33 13.73 -6.74 0.67
CA ALA A 33 12.37 -6.19 0.62
C ALA A 33 12.07 -5.50 -0.72
N PHE A 34 13.06 -4.85 -1.30
CA PHE A 34 12.98 -4.26 -2.64
C PHE A 34 12.72 -5.31 -3.72
N ALA A 35 13.40 -6.45 -3.66
CA ALA A 35 13.22 -7.50 -4.67
C ALA A 35 11.81 -8.13 -4.62
N ALA A 36 11.23 -8.30 -3.43
CA ALA A 36 9.85 -8.75 -3.29
C ALA A 36 8.87 -7.72 -3.85
N LEU A 37 9.08 -6.44 -3.58
CA LEU A 37 8.28 -5.33 -4.09
C LEU A 37 8.29 -5.25 -5.62
N GLU A 38 9.47 -5.28 -6.24
CA GLU A 38 9.62 -5.26 -7.72
C GLU A 38 8.86 -6.40 -8.39
N ARG A 39 8.84 -7.58 -7.77
CA ARG A 39 8.14 -8.75 -8.29
C ARG A 39 6.63 -8.52 -8.38
N HIS A 40 6.02 -8.01 -7.30
CA HIS A 40 4.58 -7.75 -7.26
C HIS A 40 4.19 -6.59 -8.18
N LEU A 41 5.01 -5.54 -8.24
CA LEU A 41 4.87 -4.44 -9.20
C LEU A 41 4.85 -4.95 -10.63
N GLY A 42 5.86 -5.71 -10.99
CA GLY A 42 5.97 -6.27 -12.33
C GLY A 42 4.78 -7.17 -12.69
N ALA A 43 4.23 -7.92 -11.72
CA ALA A 43 3.03 -8.72 -11.93
C ALA A 43 1.78 -7.86 -12.21
N VAL A 44 1.60 -6.78 -11.44
CA VAL A 44 0.50 -5.82 -11.66
C VAL A 44 0.60 -5.17 -13.04
N GLU A 45 1.78 -4.63 -13.38
CA GLU A 45 1.99 -3.95 -14.66
C GLU A 45 1.84 -4.89 -15.86
N ARG A 46 2.37 -6.12 -15.79
CA ARG A 46 2.18 -7.13 -16.84
C ARG A 46 0.72 -7.50 -17.06
N SER A 47 -0.10 -7.39 -16.02
CA SER A 47 -1.53 -7.67 -16.06
C SER A 47 -2.39 -6.48 -16.46
N GLY A 48 -1.78 -5.35 -16.85
CA GLY A 48 -2.49 -4.14 -17.29
C GLY A 48 -2.92 -3.21 -16.16
N GLY A 49 -2.50 -3.47 -14.92
CA GLY A 49 -2.72 -2.60 -13.78
C GLY A 49 -1.63 -1.54 -13.62
N ALA A 50 -1.88 -0.57 -12.75
CA ALA A 50 -0.89 0.40 -12.33
C ALA A 50 -0.93 0.57 -10.81
N VAL A 51 0.22 0.58 -10.16
CA VAL A 51 0.31 0.87 -8.73
C VAL A 51 0.37 2.37 -8.51
N VAL A 52 -0.65 2.93 -7.89
CA VAL A 52 -0.78 4.39 -7.70
C VAL A 52 -0.33 4.86 -6.33
N CYS A 53 -0.28 3.96 -5.35
CA CYS A 53 0.13 4.31 -3.99
C CYS A 53 0.71 3.10 -3.25
N TYR A 54 1.77 3.35 -2.49
CA TYR A 54 2.35 2.40 -1.52
C TYR A 54 2.10 2.87 -0.11
N GLU A 55 1.38 2.07 0.66
CA GLU A 55 1.18 2.30 2.09
C GLU A 55 2.07 1.33 2.89
N ASN A 56 3.37 1.58 2.89
CA ASN A 56 4.39 0.85 3.65
C ASN A 56 5.33 1.84 4.35
N CYS A 57 6.34 1.32 5.07
CA CYS A 57 7.28 2.15 5.83
C CYS A 57 8.13 3.07 4.95
N SER A 58 8.43 2.66 3.71
CA SER A 58 9.21 3.44 2.74
C SER A 58 8.33 4.30 1.81
N GLY A 59 7.00 4.14 1.89
CA GLY A 59 6.04 4.81 1.01
C GLY A 59 5.43 6.07 1.59
N ILE A 60 4.18 6.32 1.18
CA ILE A 60 3.45 7.56 1.50
C ILE A 60 3.25 7.79 3.00
N LYS A 61 3.27 6.73 3.80
CA LYS A 61 3.03 6.77 5.25
C LYS A 61 3.94 7.77 5.97
N ALA A 62 5.25 7.68 5.75
CA ALA A 62 6.23 8.59 6.35
C ALA A 62 6.18 9.99 5.73
N ALA A 63 5.91 10.09 4.42
CA ALA A 63 5.89 11.35 3.69
C ALA A 63 4.68 12.25 4.04
N ARG A 64 3.66 11.71 4.71
CA ARG A 64 2.47 12.48 5.12
C ARG A 64 2.53 12.97 6.57
N CYS A 65 3.52 12.58 7.35
CA CYS A 65 3.71 13.03 8.71
C CYS A 65 4.56 14.29 8.75
N PHE A 66 3.90 15.44 8.77
CA PHE A 66 4.58 16.73 8.89
C PHE A 66 4.72 17.12 10.36
N VAL A 67 5.89 17.64 10.71
CA VAL A 67 6.15 18.22 12.03
C VAL A 67 5.55 19.62 12.07
N ASP A 68 4.82 19.94 13.14
CA ASP A 68 4.33 21.28 13.38
C ASP A 68 5.50 22.17 13.80
N THR A 69 5.96 23.01 12.89
CA THR A 69 7.12 23.91 13.09
C THR A 69 6.80 25.17 13.87
N GLU A 70 5.52 25.42 14.18
CA GLU A 70 5.07 26.58 14.98
C GLU A 70 5.07 26.29 16.49
N ARG A 71 5.32 25.04 16.90
CA ARG A 71 5.41 24.66 18.31
C ARG A 71 6.69 25.17 18.96
N GLU A 72 6.58 25.62 20.22
CA GLU A 72 7.73 26.07 21.03
C GLU A 72 8.68 24.88 21.33
N ASP A 73 8.12 23.71 21.68
CA ASP A 73 8.91 22.49 21.90
C ASP A 73 8.96 21.63 20.62
N MET A 74 10.07 21.74 19.92
CA MET A 74 10.31 21.00 18.69
C MET A 74 10.45 19.50 18.94
N ALA A 75 10.95 19.08 20.11
CA ALA A 75 11.07 17.65 20.42
C ALA A 75 9.70 17.01 20.62
N GLU A 76 8.78 17.72 21.27
CA GLU A 76 7.38 17.30 21.41
C GLU A 76 6.68 17.27 20.04
N ALA A 77 6.88 18.28 19.19
CA ALA A 77 6.31 18.34 17.86
C ALA A 77 6.77 17.16 16.97
N ILE A 78 8.06 16.81 17.04
CA ILE A 78 8.61 15.63 16.34
C ILE A 78 8.00 14.34 16.90
N ALA A 79 7.94 14.20 18.22
CA ALA A 79 7.37 13.02 18.86
C ALA A 79 5.90 12.79 18.43
N ASP A 80 5.10 13.86 18.44
CA ASP A 80 3.71 13.80 17.99
C ASP A 80 3.59 13.38 16.52
N ALA A 81 4.41 13.92 15.63
CA ALA A 81 4.41 13.54 14.22
C ALA A 81 4.71 12.04 14.07
N TYR A 82 5.73 11.53 14.75
CA TYR A 82 6.08 10.11 14.69
C TYR A 82 5.03 9.18 15.31
N LEU A 83 4.41 9.57 16.43
CA LEU A 83 3.35 8.80 17.06
C LEU A 83 2.07 8.71 16.20
N ASN A 84 1.89 9.64 15.28
CA ASN A 84 0.75 9.66 14.36
C ASN A 84 1.00 8.92 13.02
N ILE A 85 2.17 8.33 12.83
CA ILE A 85 2.41 7.42 11.71
C ILE A 85 1.63 6.12 11.98
N GLY A 86 0.70 5.73 11.11
CA GLY A 86 -0.07 4.49 11.25
C GLY A 86 0.81 3.24 11.12
N CYS A 87 1.72 3.03 12.09
CA CYS A 87 2.66 1.92 12.09
C CYS A 87 2.00 0.63 12.60
N SER A 88 2.27 -0.51 11.97
CA SER A 88 1.76 -1.82 12.41
C SER A 88 2.28 -2.28 13.78
N GLY A 89 3.34 -1.65 14.30
CA GLY A 89 3.80 -1.83 15.67
C GLY A 89 2.90 -1.18 16.74
N MET A 90 1.96 -0.33 16.31
CA MET A 90 1.00 0.32 17.20
C MET A 90 -0.25 -0.55 17.39
N SER A 91 -0.76 -0.65 18.61
CA SER A 91 -2.00 -1.37 18.89
C SER A 91 -2.84 -0.60 19.93
N PRO A 92 -4.10 -0.26 19.60
CA PRO A 92 -4.75 -0.39 18.28
C PRO A 92 -4.19 0.59 17.25
N ASN A 93 -4.15 0.18 15.97
CA ASN A 93 -3.67 1.02 14.87
C ASN A 93 -4.83 1.77 14.20
N THR A 94 -5.51 2.61 14.96
CA THR A 94 -6.68 3.37 14.49
C THR A 94 -6.31 4.33 13.38
N ARG A 95 -5.15 4.98 13.49
CA ARG A 95 -4.66 5.95 12.52
C ARG A 95 -4.52 5.36 11.11
N ARG A 96 -4.11 4.10 11.01
CA ARG A 96 -4.03 3.42 9.72
C ARG A 96 -5.41 3.20 9.09
N MET A 97 -6.39 2.83 9.92
CA MET A 97 -7.77 2.63 9.46
C MET A 97 -8.44 3.95 9.04
N GLU A 98 -8.05 5.07 9.64
CA GLU A 98 -8.51 6.40 9.25
C GLU A 98 -7.84 6.88 7.94
N ASN A 99 -6.53 6.67 7.80
CA ASN A 99 -5.76 7.14 6.65
C ASN A 99 -6.05 6.36 5.36
N LEU A 100 -6.34 5.06 5.46
CA LEU A 100 -6.49 4.19 4.29
C LEU A 100 -7.61 4.63 3.35
N PRO A 101 -8.83 5.00 3.82
CA PRO A 101 -9.89 5.52 2.96
C PRO A 101 -9.53 6.84 2.27
N GLU A 102 -8.75 7.69 2.95
CA GLU A 102 -8.28 8.93 2.36
C GLU A 102 -7.32 8.68 1.21
N LEU A 103 -6.36 7.76 1.40
CA LEU A 103 -5.42 7.37 0.35
C LEU A 103 -6.11 6.73 -0.85
N ILE A 104 -7.06 5.82 -0.62
CA ILE A 104 -7.86 5.23 -1.71
C ILE A 104 -8.52 6.31 -2.55
N ARG A 105 -9.14 7.30 -1.88
CA ARG A 105 -9.85 8.40 -2.54
C ARG A 105 -8.91 9.37 -3.24
N GLU A 106 -7.80 9.75 -2.59
CA GLU A 106 -6.82 10.70 -3.11
C GLU A 106 -6.12 10.19 -4.36
N PHE A 107 -5.75 8.91 -4.37
CA PHE A 107 -5.06 8.28 -5.48
C PHE A 107 -6.00 7.60 -6.49
N GLY A 108 -7.31 7.65 -6.26
CA GLY A 108 -8.29 7.02 -7.14
C GLY A 108 -8.07 5.52 -7.28
N ALA A 109 -7.72 4.84 -6.19
CA ALA A 109 -7.46 3.41 -6.23
C ALA A 109 -8.76 2.62 -6.42
N GLU A 110 -8.80 1.74 -7.40
CA GLU A 110 -9.95 0.90 -7.75
C GLU A 110 -9.91 -0.47 -7.06
N GLY A 111 -8.76 -0.84 -6.49
CA GLY A 111 -8.56 -2.09 -5.75
C GLY A 111 -7.40 -1.98 -4.77
N VAL A 112 -7.38 -2.88 -3.79
CA VAL A 112 -6.34 -2.97 -2.76
C VAL A 112 -5.73 -4.37 -2.76
N ILE A 113 -4.42 -4.44 -2.93
CA ILE A 113 -3.64 -5.67 -2.74
C ILE A 113 -2.84 -5.53 -1.45
N ASP A 114 -3.12 -6.39 -0.49
CA ASP A 114 -2.46 -6.47 0.81
C ASP A 114 -1.43 -7.60 0.79
N VAL A 115 -0.16 -7.24 0.64
CA VAL A 115 0.94 -8.20 0.60
C VAL A 115 1.57 -8.31 1.97
N THR A 116 1.61 -9.50 2.52
CA THR A 116 2.16 -9.79 3.85
C THR A 116 3.27 -10.84 3.71
N LEU A 117 4.42 -10.56 4.31
CA LEU A 117 5.49 -11.56 4.40
C LEU A 117 5.11 -12.65 5.39
N GLN A 118 5.46 -13.89 5.07
CA GLN A 118 5.31 -15.02 5.99
C GLN A 118 5.95 -14.70 7.32
N THR A 119 5.27 -15.09 8.40
CA THR A 119 5.67 -14.83 9.80
C THR A 119 5.67 -13.36 10.23
N CYS A 120 5.27 -12.41 9.41
CA CYS A 120 5.08 -11.02 9.82
C CYS A 120 3.77 -10.85 10.59
N THR A 121 3.77 -11.22 11.87
CA THR A 121 2.58 -11.25 12.72
C THR A 121 1.90 -9.89 12.87
N THR A 122 2.66 -8.80 12.88
CA THR A 122 2.14 -7.43 13.04
C THR A 122 1.20 -7.04 11.91
N TYR A 123 1.56 -7.35 10.67
CA TYR A 123 0.71 -7.05 9.52
C TYR A 123 -0.39 -8.11 9.30
N MET A 124 -0.11 -9.38 9.59
CA MET A 124 -1.11 -10.45 9.50
C MET A 124 -2.34 -10.18 10.37
N ILE A 125 -2.15 -9.65 11.56
CA ILE A 125 -3.24 -9.30 12.49
C ILE A 125 -4.15 -8.22 11.87
N GLU A 126 -3.59 -7.26 11.15
CA GLU A 126 -4.34 -6.15 10.56
C GLU A 126 -5.10 -6.52 9.28
N THR A 127 -4.68 -7.58 8.58
CA THR A 127 -5.28 -8.02 7.30
C THR A 127 -6.81 -8.14 7.38
N ARG A 128 -7.34 -8.69 8.48
CA ARG A 128 -8.79 -8.80 8.67
C ARG A 128 -9.50 -7.45 8.80
N ALA A 129 -8.88 -6.51 9.51
CA ALA A 129 -9.44 -5.18 9.70
C ALA A 129 -9.47 -4.41 8.37
N ILE A 130 -8.41 -4.51 7.58
CA ILE A 130 -8.33 -3.86 6.27
C ILE A 130 -9.31 -4.47 5.28
N ARG A 131 -9.46 -5.79 5.27
CA ARG A 131 -10.48 -6.45 4.45
C ARG A 131 -11.87 -5.89 4.74
N LYS A 132 -12.27 -5.85 6.02
CA LYS A 132 -13.56 -5.28 6.43
C LYS A 132 -13.73 -3.82 6.04
N LEU A 133 -12.65 -3.04 6.14
CA LEU A 133 -12.65 -1.64 5.72
C LEU A 133 -12.91 -1.53 4.21
N CYS A 134 -12.21 -2.31 3.39
CA CYS A 134 -12.40 -2.33 1.94
C CYS A 134 -13.82 -2.80 1.56
N GLU A 135 -14.34 -3.84 2.23
CA GLU A 135 -15.73 -4.30 2.06
C GLU A 135 -16.73 -3.17 2.36
N GLY A 136 -16.53 -2.43 3.48
CA GLY A 136 -17.36 -1.29 3.85
C GLY A 136 -17.30 -0.12 2.86
N LEU A 137 -16.20 0.03 2.15
CA LEU A 137 -16.01 1.04 1.11
C LEU A 137 -16.41 0.54 -0.30
N ASN A 138 -16.81 -0.70 -0.41
CA ASN A 138 -17.10 -1.38 -1.69
C ASN A 138 -15.90 -1.34 -2.65
N ILE A 139 -14.69 -1.50 -2.10
CA ILE A 139 -13.42 -1.58 -2.85
C ILE A 139 -12.97 -3.04 -2.90
N PRO A 140 -12.71 -3.59 -4.08
CA PRO A 140 -12.14 -4.92 -4.25
C PRO A 140 -10.83 -5.08 -3.46
N TYR A 141 -10.68 -6.20 -2.78
CA TYR A 141 -9.55 -6.45 -1.89
C TYR A 141 -9.00 -7.86 -2.11
N MET A 142 -7.68 -7.95 -2.24
CA MET A 142 -6.95 -9.21 -2.29
C MET A 142 -5.84 -9.22 -1.25
N SER A 143 -5.70 -10.35 -0.55
CA SER A 143 -4.57 -10.60 0.36
C SER A 143 -3.62 -11.64 -0.25
N LEU A 144 -2.35 -11.32 -0.24
CA LEU A 144 -1.24 -12.18 -0.66
C LEU A 144 -0.30 -12.40 0.52
N GLU A 145 0.04 -13.64 0.77
CA GLU A 145 1.14 -14.01 1.66
C GLU A 145 2.28 -14.54 0.81
N THR A 146 3.50 -14.08 1.04
CA THR A 146 4.69 -14.42 0.29
C THR A 146 5.92 -14.47 1.17
N ASP A 147 7.03 -14.94 0.65
CA ASP A 147 8.34 -14.88 1.28
C ASP A 147 9.37 -14.23 0.35
N TYR A 148 10.64 -14.30 0.71
CA TYR A 148 11.73 -13.76 -0.10
C TYR A 148 12.19 -14.71 -1.22
N SER A 149 11.65 -15.94 -1.29
CA SER A 149 11.97 -16.87 -2.37
C SER A 149 11.26 -16.46 -3.66
N GLN A 150 11.68 -17.06 -4.77
CA GLN A 150 11.02 -16.84 -6.05
C GLN A 150 10.16 -18.05 -6.50
N GLU A 151 9.98 -19.00 -5.61
CA GLU A 151 9.30 -20.25 -5.94
C GLU A 151 7.81 -20.08 -6.17
N ASP A 152 7.21 -19.06 -5.54
CA ASP A 152 5.78 -18.74 -5.63
C ASP A 152 5.45 -17.70 -6.73
N ALA A 153 6.44 -17.20 -7.47
CA ALA A 153 6.26 -16.09 -8.42
C ALA A 153 5.13 -16.35 -9.45
N GLY A 154 5.09 -17.54 -10.04
CA GLY A 154 4.04 -17.88 -11.01
C GLY A 154 2.63 -17.95 -10.42
N GLN A 155 2.52 -18.37 -9.15
CA GLN A 155 1.25 -18.39 -8.44
C GLN A 155 0.78 -16.98 -8.11
N ILE A 156 1.69 -16.12 -7.69
CA ILE A 156 1.44 -14.70 -7.41
C ILE A 156 0.97 -13.99 -8.70
N ASP A 157 1.70 -14.17 -9.79
CA ASP A 157 1.34 -13.60 -11.10
C ASP A 157 -0.09 -13.99 -11.49
N THR A 158 -0.43 -15.27 -11.39
CA THR A 158 -1.78 -15.76 -11.73
C THR A 158 -2.86 -15.13 -10.85
N ARG A 159 -2.61 -15.01 -9.54
CA ARG A 159 -3.57 -14.43 -8.60
C ARG A 159 -3.76 -12.93 -8.84
N ILE A 160 -2.67 -12.21 -9.10
CA ILE A 160 -2.73 -10.77 -9.41
C ILE A 160 -3.48 -10.54 -10.73
N SER A 161 -3.18 -11.31 -11.78
CA SER A 161 -3.89 -11.21 -13.06
C SER A 161 -5.39 -11.42 -12.89
N ALA A 162 -5.78 -12.48 -12.20
CA ALA A 162 -7.19 -12.78 -11.94
C ALA A 162 -7.88 -11.66 -11.13
N PHE A 163 -7.17 -11.06 -10.17
CA PHE A 163 -7.72 -9.93 -9.41
C PHE A 163 -7.92 -8.69 -10.29
N ILE A 164 -6.95 -8.36 -11.14
CA ILE A 164 -7.06 -7.23 -12.05
C ILE A 164 -8.21 -7.40 -13.03
N GLU A 165 -8.42 -8.62 -13.56
CA GLU A 165 -9.57 -8.93 -14.42
C GLU A 165 -10.92 -8.66 -13.74
N THR A 166 -11.00 -8.73 -12.42
CA THR A 166 -12.23 -8.40 -11.68
C THR A 166 -12.49 -6.90 -11.57
N LEU A 167 -11.49 -6.05 -11.83
CA LEU A 167 -11.59 -4.59 -11.75
C LEU A 167 -11.98 -3.97 -13.11
N CYS A 168 -11.79 -4.69 -14.19
CA CYS A 168 -12.12 -4.30 -15.55
C CYS A 168 -13.52 -4.76 -15.92
#